data_65cc3a664d430da1ddfdcce18c2f0d24
#
_entry.id   65cc3a664d430da1ddfdcce18c2f0d24
#
_cell.length_a   1.000
_cell.length_b   1.000
_cell.length_c   1.000
_cell.angle_alpha   90.00
_cell.angle_beta   90.00
_cell.angle_gamma   90.00
#
_symmetry.space_group_name_H-M   'P 1'
#
loop_
_entity.id
_entity.type
_entity.pdbx_description
1 polymer ?
#
loop_
_entity_poly.entity_id
_entity_poly.type
_entity_poly.pdbx_seq_one_letter_code
_entity_poly.pdbx_strand_id
1 'polypeptide(L)' 'MTLTKRTMTLNLTDAEMEALDNLATRKDLSKTAVIRQALRLYQLVDTRVSQGEKLFFEDELQRKKSELMVLG' A
#
# COMPACT_ATOMS: atom_id res chain seq x y z
N MET A 1 23.16 -12.68 5.58
CA MET A 1 21.80 -13.04 5.15
C MET A 1 21.73 -13.14 3.64
N THR A 2 21.28 -14.26 3.15
CA THR A 2 21.16 -14.47 1.71
C THR A 2 19.84 -13.88 1.22
N LEU A 3 19.92 -12.98 0.24
CA LEU A 3 18.73 -12.41 -0.38
C LEU A 3 18.34 -13.29 -1.57
N THR A 4 17.39 -14.18 -1.36
CA THR A 4 16.86 -15.02 -2.41
C THR A 4 15.61 -14.36 -2.99
N LYS A 5 15.64 -14.06 -4.29
CA LYS A 5 14.48 -13.51 -5.00
C LYS A 5 13.65 -14.65 -5.55
N ARG A 6 12.36 -14.56 -5.39
CA ARG A 6 11.40 -15.50 -5.95
C ARG A 6 10.47 -14.78 -6.90
N THR A 7 10.01 -15.49 -7.89
CA THR A 7 9.07 -14.94 -8.86
C THR A 7 7.65 -15.31 -8.45
N MET A 8 6.75 -14.35 -8.58
CA MET A 8 5.32 -14.54 -8.34
C MET A 8 4.55 -13.95 -9.51
N THR A 9 3.55 -14.68 -9.99
CA THR A 9 2.64 -14.16 -11.00
C THR A 9 1.44 -13.53 -10.32
N LEU A 10 1.08 -12.32 -10.75
CA LEU A 10 -0.02 -11.57 -10.18
C LEU A 10 -1.01 -11.21 -11.27
N ASN A 11 -2.26 -11.65 -11.09
CA ASN A 11 -3.35 -11.30 -11.98
C ASN A 11 -4.14 -10.15 -11.37
N LEU A 12 -4.21 -9.03 -12.09
CA LEU A 12 -4.92 -7.84 -11.67
C LEU A 12 -6.12 -7.60 -12.58
N THR A 13 -7.18 -7.06 -12.00
CA THR A 13 -8.30 -6.54 -12.80
C THR A 13 -7.84 -5.32 -13.59
N ASP A 14 -8.62 -4.91 -14.57
CA ASP A 14 -8.30 -3.71 -15.35
C ASP A 14 -8.21 -2.48 -14.45
N ALA A 15 -9.12 -2.35 -13.49
CA ALA A 15 -9.11 -1.23 -12.55
C ALA A 15 -7.86 -1.24 -11.67
N GLU A 16 -7.45 -2.41 -11.20
CA GLU A 16 -6.25 -2.56 -10.39
C GLU A 16 -4.98 -2.25 -11.20
N MET A 17 -4.94 -2.71 -12.44
CA MET A 17 -3.80 -2.42 -13.32
C MET A 17 -3.71 -0.92 -13.63
N GLU A 18 -4.83 -0.26 -13.85
CA GLU A 18 -4.88 1.18 -14.04
C GLU A 18 -4.37 1.94 -12.81
N ALA A 19 -4.79 1.52 -11.63
CA ALA A 19 -4.32 2.11 -10.39
C ALA A 19 -2.80 1.94 -10.23
N LEU A 20 -2.28 0.76 -10.56
CA LEU A 20 -0.85 0.49 -10.52
C LEU A 20 -0.08 1.38 -11.49
N ASP A 21 -0.58 1.50 -12.73
CA ASP A 21 0.03 2.36 -13.75
C ASP A 21 0.07 3.82 -13.30
N ASN A 22 -1.03 4.31 -12.75
CA ASN A 22 -1.14 5.69 -12.27
C ASN A 22 -0.15 5.97 -11.13
N LEU A 23 -0.06 5.05 -10.18
CA LEU A 23 0.87 5.19 -9.06
C LEU A 23 2.31 5.18 -9.53
N ALA A 24 2.65 4.26 -10.43
CA ALA A 24 4.00 4.17 -10.98
C ALA A 24 4.40 5.45 -11.71
N THR A 25 3.50 5.97 -12.54
CA THR A 25 3.74 7.20 -13.30
C THR A 25 3.91 8.41 -12.39
N ARG A 26 2.99 8.60 -11.45
CA ARG A 26 3.02 9.76 -10.55
C ARG A 26 4.23 9.76 -9.63
N LYS A 27 4.71 8.59 -9.25
CA LYS A 27 5.84 8.45 -8.32
C LYS A 27 7.16 8.26 -9.04
N ASP A 28 7.13 8.17 -10.37
CA ASP A 28 8.31 7.87 -11.18
C ASP A 28 9.01 6.59 -10.71
N LEU A 29 8.22 5.55 -10.51
CA LEU A 29 8.69 4.24 -10.06
C LEU A 29 8.28 3.17 -11.06
N SER A 30 9.00 2.05 -11.06
CA SER A 30 8.56 0.87 -11.78
C SER A 30 7.33 0.27 -11.10
N LYS A 31 6.54 -0.50 -11.85
CA LYS A 31 5.39 -1.22 -11.28
C LYS A 31 5.83 -2.15 -10.15
N THR A 32 6.95 -2.83 -10.33
CA THR A 32 7.51 -3.71 -9.29
C THR A 32 7.85 -2.94 -8.03
N ALA A 33 8.43 -1.75 -8.16
CA ALA A 33 8.75 -0.91 -7.00
C ALA A 33 7.50 -0.46 -6.27
N VAL A 34 6.43 -0.11 -6.99
CA VAL A 34 5.15 0.27 -6.38
C VAL A 34 4.58 -0.90 -5.58
N ILE A 35 4.60 -2.11 -6.16
CA ILE A 35 4.10 -3.31 -5.47
C ILE A 35 4.89 -3.59 -4.20
N ARG A 36 6.21 -3.46 -4.25
CA ARG A 36 7.07 -3.63 -3.07
C ARG A 36 6.75 -2.62 -1.98
N GLN A 37 6.56 -1.36 -2.35
CA GLN A 37 6.18 -0.31 -1.39
C GLN A 37 4.81 -0.59 -0.79
N ALA A 38 3.86 -1.01 -1.61
CA ALA A 38 2.52 -1.37 -1.13
C ALA A 38 2.57 -2.50 -0.11
N LEU A 39 3.39 -3.53 -0.38
CA LEU A 39 3.56 -4.64 0.54
C LEU A 39 4.17 -4.19 1.88
N ARG A 40 5.19 -3.35 1.83
CA ARG A 40 5.82 -2.82 3.04
C ARG A 40 4.83 -1.99 3.85
N LEU A 41 4.06 -1.14 3.17
CA LEU A 41 3.05 -0.33 3.84
C LEU A 41 1.99 -1.21 4.49
N TYR A 42 1.48 -2.20 3.76
CA TYR A 42 0.46 -3.10 4.30
C TYR A 42 0.98 -3.87 5.52
N GLN A 43 2.21 -4.38 5.44
CA GLN A 43 2.83 -5.09 6.55
C GLN A 43 2.95 -4.22 7.79
N LEU A 44 3.38 -2.96 7.62
CA LEU A 44 3.46 -2.00 8.72
C LEU A 44 2.08 -1.76 9.34
N VAL A 45 1.09 -1.49 8.49
CA VAL A 45 -0.28 -1.23 8.93
C VAL A 45 -0.84 -2.44 9.66
N ASP A 46 -0.68 -3.63 9.10
CA ASP A 46 -1.17 -4.87 9.71
C ASP A 46 -0.56 -5.09 11.10
N THR A 47 0.74 -4.88 11.23
CA THR A 47 1.43 -5.01 12.52
C THR A 47 0.84 -4.05 13.56
N ARG A 48 0.64 -2.79 13.19
CA ARG A 48 0.13 -1.76 14.10
C ARG A 48 -1.34 -2.02 14.48
N VAL A 49 -2.16 -2.37 13.49
CA VAL A 49 -3.58 -2.68 13.73
C VAL A 49 -3.72 -3.92 14.60
N SER A 50 -2.88 -4.94 14.41
CA SER A 50 -2.87 -6.15 15.26
C SER A 50 -2.57 -5.85 16.72
N GLN A 51 -1.84 -4.78 16.97
CA GLN A 51 -1.49 -4.34 18.32
C GLN A 51 -2.58 -3.46 18.97
N GLY A 52 -3.71 -3.31 18.33
CA GLY A 52 -4.83 -2.53 18.84
C GLY A 52 -4.83 -1.06 18.42
N GLU A 53 -3.91 -0.66 17.54
CA GLU A 53 -3.88 0.70 17.02
C GLU A 53 -4.87 0.85 15.87
N LYS A 54 -5.27 2.07 15.62
CA LYS A 54 -6.18 2.41 14.52
C LYS A 54 -5.47 3.24 13.48
N LEU A 55 -5.85 3.08 12.22
CA LEU A 55 -5.29 3.84 11.12
C LEU A 55 -6.22 5.00 10.78
N PHE A 56 -5.67 6.20 10.74
CA PHE A 56 -6.41 7.43 10.45
C PHE A 56 -5.78 8.18 9.30
N PHE A 57 -6.62 8.84 8.52
CA PHE A 57 -6.21 9.95 7.69
C PHE A 57 -6.57 11.25 8.39
N GLU A 58 -5.65 12.19 8.41
CA GLU A 58 -5.86 13.51 8.99
C GLU A 58 -5.70 14.57 7.91
N ASP A 59 -6.70 15.43 7.78
CA ASP A 59 -6.63 16.58 6.91
C ASP A 59 -6.25 17.79 7.74
N GLU A 60 -5.01 18.24 7.62
CA GLU A 60 -4.49 19.35 8.42
C GLU A 60 -5.20 20.66 8.15
N LEU A 61 -5.61 20.89 6.89
CA LEU A 61 -6.29 22.13 6.52
C LEU A 61 -7.70 22.20 7.09
N GLN A 62 -8.41 21.08 7.10
CA GLN A 62 -9.78 21.00 7.61
C GLN A 62 -9.86 20.47 9.02
N ARG A 63 -8.73 20.04 9.58
CA ARG A 63 -8.64 19.42 10.91
C ARG A 63 -9.58 18.24 11.07
N LYS A 64 -9.78 17.48 10.00
CA LYS A 64 -10.60 16.27 10.00
C LYS A 64 -9.74 15.03 10.07
N LYS A 65 -10.20 14.06 10.85
CA LYS A 65 -9.59 12.73 10.93
C LYS A 65 -10.60 11.70 10.50
N SER A 66 -10.16 10.75 9.68
CA SER A 66 -10.99 9.64 9.24
C SER A 66 -10.28 8.33 9.47
N GLU A 67 -10.95 7.41 10.15
CA GLU A 67 -10.41 6.06 10.35
C GLU A 67 -10.56 5.26 9.06
N LEU A 68 -9.49 4.56 8.69
CA LEU A 68 -9.49 3.70 7.53
C LEU A 68 -10.04 2.33 7.92
N MET A 69 -11.21 1.99 7.38
CA MET A 69 -11.95 0.78 7.75
C MET A 69 -11.69 -0.40 6.83
N VAL A 70 -10.94 -0.21 5.73
CA VAL A 70 -10.81 -1.22 4.69
C VAL A 70 -9.88 -2.38 5.03
N LEU A 71 -9.24 -2.31 6.18
CA LEU A 71 -8.25 -3.30 6.60
C LEU A 71 -8.77 -4.23 7.71
N GLY A 72 -10.05 -4.19 7.91
CA GLY A 72 -10.69 -5.04 8.92
C GLY A 72 -10.64 -6.53 8.61
#